data_48b94269b8adecdc31b36b05022da3b2
#
_entry.id   48b94269b8adecdc31b36b05022da3b2
#
_cell.length_a   1.000
_cell.length_b   1.000
_cell.length_c   1.000
_cell.angle_alpha   90.00
_cell.angle_beta   90.00
_cell.angle_gamma   90.00
#
_symmetry.space_group_name_H-M   'P 1'
#
loop_
_entity.id
_entity.type
_entity.pdbx_description
1 polymer ?
#
loop_
_entity_poly.entity_id
_entity_poly.type
_entity_poly.pdbx_seq_one_letter_code
_entity_poly.pdbx_strand_id
1 'polypeptide(L)'
;MLFPLTLSQNKNMVAMRKIQPEINEINKKYANNKEEQQKLTMELYQKHKINPLGGCLPMLVQLPILWAFFRVLQNIPADETAVFFGLWVLSKADPFYIFPILASATTFLQSKLTMTGDATQKSMLIVMPLMIGFFSLNLPSGLVLYWITSNVFSIVQQAWINKLYPVN
;
A
#
# COMPACT_ATOMS: atom_id res chain seq x y z
N MET A 1 -14.57 11.56 6.90
CA MET A 1 -13.55 11.91 7.91
C MET A 1 -12.10 11.67 7.45
N LEU A 2 -11.82 10.80 6.48
CA LEU A 2 -10.44 10.53 5.99
C LEU A 2 -9.93 11.53 4.93
N PHE A 3 -10.80 12.36 4.37
CA PHE A 3 -10.44 13.29 3.30
C PHE A 3 -9.31 14.29 3.64
N PRO A 4 -9.29 14.97 4.82
CA PRO A 4 -8.18 15.86 5.17
C PRO A 4 -6.86 15.10 5.36
N LEU A 5 -6.91 13.86 5.85
CA LEU A 5 -5.75 13.00 6.00
C LEU A 5 -5.15 12.64 4.63
N THR A 6 -6.02 12.29 3.68
CA THR A 6 -5.63 11.99 2.30
C THR A 6 -5.00 13.20 1.59
N LEU A 7 -5.54 14.41 1.84
CA LEU A 7 -4.94 15.64 1.29
C LEU A 7 -3.55 15.93 1.85
N SER A 8 -3.35 15.74 3.16
CA SER A 8 -2.02 15.89 3.79
C SER A 8 -1.02 14.88 3.24
N GLN A 9 -1.44 13.63 3.04
CA GLN A 9 -0.62 12.57 2.44
C GLN A 9 -0.23 12.91 1.00
N ASN A 10 -1.18 13.43 0.21
CA ASN A 10 -0.90 13.82 -1.16
C ASN A 10 0.10 14.97 -1.25
N LYS A 11 0.02 15.97 -0.36
CA LYS A 11 1.02 17.04 -0.28
C LYS A 11 2.42 16.49 0.00
N ASN A 12 2.54 15.56 0.96
CA ASN A 12 3.80 14.90 1.28
C ASN A 12 4.32 14.09 0.08
N MET A 13 3.45 13.36 -0.62
CA MET A 13 3.82 12.56 -1.78
C MET A 13 4.30 13.42 -2.96
N VAL A 14 3.62 14.55 -3.22
CA VAL A 14 4.05 15.52 -4.25
C VAL A 14 5.41 16.12 -3.87
N ALA A 15 5.60 16.47 -2.60
CA ALA A 15 6.89 16.99 -2.11
C ALA A 15 8.02 15.95 -2.25
N MET A 16 7.76 14.67 -1.91
CA MET A 16 8.71 13.58 -2.11
C MET A 16 9.08 13.39 -3.59
N ARG A 17 8.10 13.47 -4.51
CA ARG A 17 8.37 13.37 -5.95
C ARG A 17 9.25 14.50 -6.47
N LYS A 18 9.12 15.71 -5.93
CA LYS A 18 9.95 16.86 -6.33
C LYS A 18 11.43 16.69 -6.00
N ILE A 19 11.74 16.04 -4.89
CA ILE A 19 13.13 15.78 -4.47
C ILE A 19 13.69 14.46 -4.99
N GLN A 20 12.88 13.70 -5.75
CA GLN A 20 13.28 12.40 -6.31
C GLN A 20 14.57 12.47 -7.17
N PRO A 21 14.80 13.47 -8.03
CA PRO A 21 16.06 13.58 -8.77
C PRO A 21 17.27 13.69 -7.84
N GLU A 22 17.19 14.46 -6.75
CA GLU A 22 18.25 14.60 -5.76
C GLU A 22 18.51 13.26 -5.04
N ILE A 23 17.45 12.53 -4.68
CA ILE A 23 17.58 11.18 -4.10
C ILE A 23 18.27 10.23 -5.09
N ASN A 24 17.92 10.29 -6.37
CA ASN A 24 18.55 9.46 -7.39
C ASN A 24 20.04 9.76 -7.56
N GLU A 25 20.47 11.02 -7.42
CA GLU A 25 21.87 11.42 -7.43
C GLU A 25 22.61 10.85 -6.21
N ILE A 26 22.03 10.95 -5.01
CA ILE A 26 22.57 10.36 -3.78
C ILE A 26 22.74 8.85 -3.98
N ASN A 27 21.70 8.17 -4.50
CA ASN A 27 21.70 6.73 -4.73
C ASN A 27 22.81 6.30 -5.73
N LYS A 28 23.06 7.08 -6.77
CA LYS A 28 24.13 6.82 -7.73
C LYS A 28 25.52 7.07 -7.14
N LYS A 29 25.68 8.20 -6.43
CA LYS A 29 26.97 8.63 -5.90
C LYS A 29 27.44 7.73 -4.75
N TYR A 30 26.54 7.25 -3.91
CA TYR A 30 26.82 6.46 -2.74
C TYR A 30 26.32 5.00 -2.86
N ALA A 31 26.33 4.44 -4.07
CA ALA A 31 25.83 3.08 -4.35
C ALA A 31 26.51 1.99 -3.49
N ASN A 32 27.79 2.18 -3.15
CA ASN A 32 28.59 1.24 -2.36
C ASN A 32 28.59 1.52 -0.85
N ASN A 33 27.97 2.63 -0.41
CA ASN A 33 27.90 3.01 1.01
C ASN A 33 26.45 3.29 1.42
N LYS A 34 25.75 2.22 1.84
CA LYS A 34 24.32 2.31 2.19
C LYS A 34 24.05 3.18 3.42
N GLU A 35 24.97 3.27 4.36
CA GLU A 35 24.82 4.09 5.56
C GLU A 35 24.84 5.58 5.20
N GLU A 36 25.81 6.00 4.41
CA GLU A 36 25.92 7.38 3.92
C GLU A 36 24.71 7.76 3.05
N GLN A 37 24.27 6.83 2.18
CA GLN A 37 23.08 7.00 1.35
C GLN A 37 21.82 7.25 2.18
N GLN A 38 21.59 6.45 3.22
CA GLN A 38 20.44 6.61 4.11
C GLN A 38 20.52 7.92 4.90
N LYS A 39 21.70 8.26 5.41
CA LYS A 39 21.93 9.49 6.16
C LYS A 39 21.63 10.73 5.30
N LEU A 40 22.21 10.82 4.11
CA LEU A 40 21.99 11.93 3.20
C LEU A 40 20.55 12.03 2.70
N THR A 41 19.90 10.89 2.48
CA THR A 41 18.46 10.88 2.12
C THR A 41 17.61 11.41 3.28
N MET A 42 17.93 11.05 4.51
CA MET A 42 17.22 11.56 5.69
C MET A 42 17.46 13.05 5.91
N GLU A 43 18.69 13.54 5.73
CA GLU A 43 19.02 14.96 5.78
C GLU A 43 18.27 15.76 4.70
N LEU A 44 18.13 15.18 3.49
CA LEU A 44 17.37 15.78 2.41
C LEU A 44 15.87 15.92 2.76
N TYR A 45 15.27 14.87 3.34
CA TYR A 45 13.89 14.93 3.84
C TYR A 45 13.71 16.02 4.90
N GLN A 46 14.64 16.12 5.86
CA GLN A 46 14.61 17.16 6.91
C GLN A 46 14.73 18.57 6.31
N LYS A 47 15.66 18.77 5.37
CA LYS A 47 15.86 20.04 4.66
C LYS A 47 14.59 20.53 3.97
N HIS A 48 13.84 19.62 3.34
CA HIS A 48 12.60 19.93 2.66
C HIS A 48 11.35 19.83 3.55
N LYS A 49 11.52 19.61 4.88
CA LYS A 49 10.44 19.44 5.86
C LYS A 49 9.43 18.35 5.47
N ILE A 50 9.92 17.29 4.83
CA ILE A 50 9.13 16.14 4.39
C ILE A 50 9.19 15.07 5.46
N ASN A 51 8.03 14.58 5.88
CA ASN A 51 7.94 13.46 6.82
C ASN A 51 7.80 12.14 6.04
N PRO A 52 8.85 11.27 6.00
CA PRO A 52 8.78 10.00 5.30
C PRO A 52 7.75 9.04 5.91
N LEU A 53 7.43 9.19 7.20
CA LEU A 53 6.43 8.38 7.89
C LEU A 53 4.99 8.82 7.55
N GLY A 54 4.80 9.99 6.95
CA GLY A 54 3.47 10.46 6.52
C GLY A 54 2.80 9.55 5.47
N GLY A 55 3.60 8.82 4.70
CA GLY A 55 3.12 7.84 3.70
C GLY A 55 2.59 6.54 4.29
N CYS A 56 3.02 6.13 5.48
CA CYS A 56 2.58 4.88 6.13
C CYS A 56 1.40 5.06 7.11
N LEU A 57 1.00 6.31 7.39
CA LEU A 57 -0.12 6.60 8.28
C LEU A 57 -1.44 5.89 7.89
N PRO A 58 -1.81 5.78 6.60
CA PRO A 58 -2.99 5.00 6.19
C PRO A 58 -2.92 3.55 6.65
N MET A 59 -1.75 2.95 6.58
CA MET A 59 -1.55 1.55 7.00
C MET A 59 -1.80 1.38 8.50
N LEU A 60 -1.37 2.34 9.33
CA LEU A 60 -1.62 2.30 10.77
C LEU A 60 -3.11 2.44 11.11
N VAL A 61 -3.83 3.31 10.40
CA VAL A 61 -5.29 3.45 10.55
C VAL A 61 -6.04 2.22 10.04
N GLN A 62 -5.47 1.55 9.04
CA GLN A 62 -6.05 0.34 8.44
C GLN A 62 -6.01 -0.86 9.37
N LEU A 63 -4.98 -1.02 10.22
CA LEU A 63 -4.82 -2.19 11.08
C LEU A 63 -6.00 -2.44 12.03
N PRO A 64 -6.53 -1.45 12.77
CA PRO A 64 -7.72 -1.63 13.61
C PRO A 64 -8.96 -2.05 12.80
N ILE A 65 -9.15 -1.46 11.61
CA ILE A 65 -10.28 -1.76 10.74
C ILE A 65 -10.18 -3.21 10.23
N LEU A 66 -9.00 -3.62 9.81
CA LEU A 66 -8.73 -4.98 9.35
C LEU A 66 -8.97 -6.00 10.46
N TRP A 67 -8.51 -5.70 11.68
CA TRP A 67 -8.72 -6.57 12.86
C TRP A 67 -10.20 -6.70 13.21
N ALA A 68 -10.95 -5.59 13.23
CA ALA A 68 -12.38 -5.60 13.50
C ALA A 68 -13.13 -6.42 12.45
N PHE A 69 -12.80 -6.25 11.17
CA PHE A 69 -13.41 -7.01 10.08
C PHE A 69 -13.10 -8.51 10.17
N PHE A 70 -11.85 -8.86 10.49
CA PHE A 70 -11.45 -10.25 10.72
C PHE A 70 -12.24 -10.89 11.86
N ARG A 71 -12.46 -10.16 12.97
CA ARG A 71 -13.29 -10.62 14.10
C ARG A 71 -14.74 -10.86 13.69
N VAL A 72 -15.32 -9.98 12.88
CA VAL A 72 -16.68 -10.15 12.36
C VAL A 72 -16.77 -11.44 11.53
N LEU A 73 -15.83 -11.66 10.61
CA LEU A 73 -15.83 -12.85 9.76
C LEU A 73 -15.67 -14.16 10.55
N GLN A 74 -14.90 -14.16 11.64
CA GLN A 74 -14.73 -15.33 12.50
C GLN A 74 -15.97 -15.66 13.34
N ASN A 75 -16.83 -14.67 13.63
CA ASN A 75 -18.03 -14.82 14.44
C ASN A 75 -19.30 -15.01 13.61
N ILE A 76 -19.20 -15.16 12.29
CA ILE A 76 -20.34 -15.52 11.46
C ILE A 76 -20.77 -16.95 11.84
N PRO A 77 -22.04 -17.17 12.26
CA PRO A 77 -22.55 -18.48 12.56
C PRO A 77 -22.40 -19.45 11.38
N ALA A 78 -22.14 -20.71 11.67
CA ALA A 78 -21.92 -21.71 10.62
C ALA A 78 -23.15 -21.92 9.71
N ASP A 79 -24.34 -21.59 10.22
CA ASP A 79 -25.61 -21.65 9.49
C ASP A 79 -25.85 -20.45 8.56
N GLU A 80 -25.16 -19.32 8.81
CA GLU A 80 -25.22 -18.13 8.00
C GLU A 80 -23.94 -17.97 7.19
N THR A 81 -23.72 -18.83 6.20
CA THR A 81 -22.58 -18.70 5.29
C THR A 81 -22.80 -17.55 4.32
N ALA A 82 -22.10 -16.41 4.56
CA ALA A 82 -22.03 -15.35 3.59
C ALA A 82 -21.25 -15.85 2.36
N VAL A 83 -21.96 -16.06 1.25
CA VAL A 83 -21.38 -16.56 0.01
C VAL A 83 -21.34 -15.43 -1.02
N PHE A 84 -20.17 -15.21 -1.62
CA PHE A 84 -19.97 -14.23 -2.68
C PHE A 84 -20.07 -14.91 -4.04
N PHE A 85 -20.97 -14.41 -4.91
CA PHE A 85 -21.31 -15.00 -6.23
C PHE A 85 -21.62 -16.51 -6.22
N GLY A 86 -22.10 -17.06 -5.10
CA GLY A 86 -22.41 -18.49 -4.99
C GLY A 86 -21.19 -19.42 -4.98
N LEU A 87 -19.97 -18.88 -5.00
CA LEU A 87 -18.72 -19.64 -5.15
C LEU A 87 -17.78 -19.51 -3.96
N TRP A 88 -17.71 -18.35 -3.31
CA TRP A 88 -16.76 -18.08 -2.23
C TRP A 88 -17.47 -17.92 -0.90
N VAL A 89 -17.15 -18.80 0.05
CA VAL A 89 -17.54 -18.64 1.45
C VAL A 89 -16.60 -17.60 2.07
N LEU A 90 -17.12 -16.41 2.42
CA LEU A 90 -16.32 -15.27 2.87
C LEU A 90 -15.53 -15.53 4.15
N SER A 91 -15.98 -16.45 5.02
CA SER A 91 -15.29 -16.86 6.24
C SER A 91 -14.17 -17.89 6.01
N LYS A 92 -14.07 -18.48 4.81
CA LYS A 92 -13.05 -19.47 4.45
C LYS A 92 -12.02 -18.89 3.48
N ALA A 93 -10.87 -19.56 3.38
CA ALA A 93 -9.87 -19.22 2.37
C ALA A 93 -10.40 -19.47 0.95
N ASP A 94 -9.84 -18.75 -0.03
CA ASP A 94 -10.23 -18.88 -1.43
C ASP A 94 -9.78 -20.22 -2.01
N PRO A 95 -10.70 -21.11 -2.41
CA PRO A 95 -10.37 -22.42 -2.96
C PRO A 95 -9.76 -22.35 -4.36
N PHE A 96 -9.93 -21.23 -5.08
CA PHE A 96 -9.49 -21.05 -6.45
C PHE A 96 -8.18 -20.23 -6.58
N TYR A 97 -7.65 -19.70 -5.47
CA TYR A 97 -6.45 -18.84 -5.43
C TYR A 97 -6.55 -17.54 -6.26
N ILE A 98 -7.77 -17.18 -6.68
CA ILE A 98 -8.02 -15.97 -7.50
C ILE A 98 -7.78 -14.71 -6.65
N PHE A 99 -8.31 -14.66 -5.43
CA PHE A 99 -8.19 -13.49 -4.56
C PHE A 99 -6.74 -13.23 -4.11
N PRO A 100 -5.93 -14.22 -3.72
CA PRO A 100 -4.51 -14.01 -3.44
C PRO A 100 -3.73 -13.41 -4.62
N ILE A 101 -4.00 -13.87 -5.84
CA ILE A 101 -3.38 -13.34 -7.05
C ILE A 101 -3.82 -11.89 -7.29
N LEU A 102 -5.13 -11.60 -7.19
CA LEU A 102 -5.66 -10.26 -7.34
C LEU A 102 -5.18 -9.31 -6.25
N ALA A 103 -5.07 -9.77 -5.00
CA ALA A 103 -4.52 -8.99 -3.89
C ALA A 103 -3.06 -8.61 -4.16
N SER A 104 -2.25 -9.56 -4.62
CA SER A 104 -0.86 -9.32 -5.00
C SER A 104 -0.76 -8.31 -6.16
N ALA A 105 -1.52 -8.53 -7.24
CA ALA A 105 -1.52 -7.66 -8.41
C ALA A 105 -1.99 -6.23 -8.11
N THR A 106 -3.09 -6.08 -7.36
CA THR A 106 -3.61 -4.76 -6.99
C THR A 106 -2.68 -4.04 -6.02
N THR A 107 -2.04 -4.75 -5.07
CA THR A 107 -1.04 -4.17 -4.17
C THR A 107 0.19 -3.70 -4.94
N PHE A 108 0.66 -4.48 -5.92
CA PHE A 108 1.77 -4.07 -6.80
C PHE A 108 1.42 -2.79 -7.58
N LEU A 109 0.24 -2.75 -8.20
CA LEU A 109 -0.20 -1.59 -8.98
C LEU A 109 -0.35 -0.34 -8.11
N GLN A 110 -0.95 -0.46 -6.93
CA GLN A 110 -1.08 0.61 -5.96
C GLN A 110 0.30 1.12 -5.51
N SER A 111 1.21 0.20 -5.14
CA SER A 111 2.57 0.54 -4.73
C SER A 111 3.33 1.29 -5.82
N LYS A 112 3.20 0.84 -7.08
CA LYS A 112 3.81 1.50 -8.24
C LYS A 112 3.32 2.94 -8.44
N LEU A 113 2.05 3.21 -8.14
CA LEU A 113 1.47 4.55 -8.26
C LEU A 113 1.84 5.49 -7.11
N THR A 114 2.11 4.93 -5.92
CA THR A 114 2.37 5.69 -4.70
C THR A 114 3.85 5.84 -4.36
N MET A 115 4.68 4.88 -4.77
CA MET A 115 6.12 4.91 -4.47
C MET A 115 6.87 5.88 -5.36
N THR A 116 7.84 6.56 -4.76
CA THR A 116 8.62 7.65 -5.39
C THR A 116 10.00 7.22 -5.88
N GLY A 117 10.31 5.91 -5.89
CA GLY A 117 11.47 5.40 -6.64
C GLY A 117 12.79 5.29 -5.88
N ASP A 118 12.81 5.40 -4.56
CA ASP A 118 13.99 5.17 -3.74
C ASP A 118 14.45 3.69 -3.79
N ALA A 119 15.75 3.42 -3.65
CA ALA A 119 16.29 2.05 -3.77
C ALA A 119 15.64 1.07 -2.77
N THR A 120 15.39 1.53 -1.55
CA THR A 120 14.67 0.77 -0.52
C THR A 120 13.21 0.52 -0.92
N GLN A 121 12.56 1.51 -1.50
CA GLN A 121 11.17 1.41 -1.98
C GLN A 121 11.04 0.46 -3.17
N LYS A 122 12.05 0.37 -4.04
CA LYS A 122 12.06 -0.59 -5.16
C LYS A 122 12.05 -2.05 -4.70
N SER A 123 12.76 -2.39 -3.64
CA SER A 123 12.71 -3.74 -3.09
C SER A 123 11.34 -4.03 -2.46
N MET A 124 10.75 -3.08 -1.76
CA MET A 124 9.40 -3.20 -1.19
C MET A 124 8.32 -3.32 -2.27
N LEU A 125 8.53 -2.73 -3.45
CA LEU A 125 7.59 -2.82 -4.58
C LEU A 125 7.34 -4.28 -5.02
N ILE A 126 8.31 -5.16 -4.84
CA ILE A 126 8.21 -6.57 -5.21
C ILE A 126 7.89 -7.44 -3.99
N VAL A 127 8.62 -7.23 -2.90
CA VAL A 127 8.52 -8.06 -1.69
C VAL A 127 7.14 -7.95 -1.06
N MET A 128 6.60 -6.73 -0.94
CA MET A 128 5.33 -6.50 -0.26
C MET A 128 4.13 -7.14 -0.97
N PRO A 129 3.93 -7.00 -2.30
CA PRO A 129 2.87 -7.72 -3.01
C PRO A 129 2.97 -9.23 -2.92
N LEU A 130 4.19 -9.79 -3.02
CA LEU A 130 4.42 -11.24 -2.88
C LEU A 130 4.06 -11.72 -1.48
N MET A 131 4.45 -10.98 -0.45
CA MET A 131 4.14 -11.28 0.94
C MET A 131 2.62 -11.24 1.19
N ILE A 132 1.93 -10.21 0.68
CA ILE A 132 0.47 -10.10 0.77
C ILE A 132 -0.22 -11.28 0.05
N GLY A 133 0.23 -11.61 -1.16
CA GLY A 133 -0.27 -12.79 -1.89
C GLY A 133 -0.13 -14.08 -1.08
N PHE A 134 1.06 -14.30 -0.52
CA PHE A 134 1.35 -15.49 0.30
C PHE A 134 0.47 -15.56 1.56
N PHE A 135 0.37 -14.47 2.31
CA PHE A 135 -0.50 -14.43 3.50
C PHE A 135 -1.97 -14.63 3.15
N SER A 136 -2.41 -14.08 2.01
CA SER A 136 -3.79 -14.20 1.54
C SER A 136 -4.24 -15.63 1.25
N LEU A 137 -3.30 -16.57 1.05
CA LEU A 137 -3.62 -17.99 0.83
C LEU A 137 -4.36 -18.64 2.02
N ASN A 138 -4.08 -18.16 3.24
CA ASN A 138 -4.65 -18.72 4.47
C ASN A 138 -5.66 -17.79 5.13
N LEU A 139 -5.91 -16.61 4.55
CA LEU A 139 -6.86 -15.64 5.11
C LEU A 139 -8.29 -15.88 4.58
N PRO A 140 -9.32 -15.52 5.37
CA PRO A 140 -10.70 -15.55 4.90
C PRO A 140 -10.90 -14.75 3.61
N SER A 141 -11.60 -15.32 2.63
CA SER A 141 -11.86 -14.69 1.32
C SER A 141 -12.46 -13.30 1.43
N GLY A 142 -13.34 -13.07 2.41
CA GLY A 142 -13.94 -11.78 2.67
C GLY A 142 -12.91 -10.71 3.06
N LEU A 143 -11.88 -11.08 3.83
CA LEU A 143 -10.81 -10.17 4.22
C LEU A 143 -9.94 -9.80 3.01
N VAL A 144 -9.62 -10.78 2.18
CA VAL A 144 -8.82 -10.56 0.96
C VAL A 144 -9.61 -9.72 -0.06
N LEU A 145 -10.92 -9.97 -0.20
CA LEU A 145 -11.81 -9.18 -1.04
C LEU A 145 -11.90 -7.72 -0.59
N TYR A 146 -12.01 -7.49 0.72
CA TYR A 146 -11.93 -6.15 1.29
C TYR A 146 -10.61 -5.46 0.94
N TRP A 147 -9.48 -6.17 1.05
CA TRP A 147 -8.15 -5.65 0.69
C TRP A 147 -8.07 -5.26 -0.79
N ILE A 148 -8.53 -6.13 -1.69
CA ILE A 148 -8.58 -5.86 -3.13
C ILE A 148 -9.42 -4.62 -3.42
N THR A 149 -10.63 -4.53 -2.85
CA THR A 149 -11.54 -3.42 -3.05
C THR A 149 -10.93 -2.09 -2.57
N SER A 150 -10.27 -2.11 -1.41
CA SER A 150 -9.55 -0.97 -0.86
C SER A 150 -8.40 -0.52 -1.77
N ASN A 151 -7.65 -1.46 -2.32
CA ASN A 151 -6.57 -1.17 -3.28
C ASN A 151 -7.12 -0.55 -4.56
N VAL A 152 -8.19 -1.12 -5.14
CA VAL A 152 -8.82 -0.59 -6.35
C VAL A 152 -9.30 0.84 -6.13
N PHE A 153 -9.98 1.10 -5.01
CA PHE A 153 -10.40 2.45 -4.66
C PHE A 153 -9.21 3.42 -4.55
N SER A 154 -8.14 3.01 -3.88
CA SER A 154 -6.92 3.79 -3.72
C SER A 154 -6.22 4.06 -5.06
N ILE A 155 -6.19 3.09 -5.97
CA ILE A 155 -5.65 3.23 -7.31
C ILE A 155 -6.42 4.29 -8.10
N VAL A 156 -7.76 4.21 -8.10
CA VAL A 156 -8.63 5.18 -8.79
C VAL A 156 -8.43 6.58 -8.21
N GLN A 157 -8.44 6.70 -6.88
CA GLN A 157 -8.21 7.96 -6.20
C GLN A 157 -6.84 8.56 -6.55
N GLN A 158 -5.78 7.73 -6.52
CA GLN A 158 -4.42 8.17 -6.84
C GLN A 158 -4.28 8.59 -8.30
N ALA A 159 -4.87 7.85 -9.22
CA ALA A 159 -4.87 8.20 -10.64
C ALA A 159 -5.56 9.53 -10.89
N TRP A 160 -6.68 9.79 -10.21
CA TRP A 160 -7.39 11.07 -10.29
C TRP A 160 -6.55 12.23 -9.75
N ILE A 161 -5.91 12.03 -8.60
CA ILE A 161 -5.03 13.04 -7.99
C ILE A 161 -3.84 13.35 -8.89
N ASN A 162 -3.20 12.32 -9.46
CA ASN A 162 -2.07 12.51 -10.37
C ASN A 162 -2.49 13.30 -11.63
N LYS A 163 -3.74 13.20 -12.05
CA LYS A 163 -4.29 13.99 -13.16
C LYS A 163 -4.56 15.44 -12.78
N LEU A 164 -5.01 15.69 -11.53
CA LEU A 164 -5.28 17.05 -11.03
C LEU A 164 -4.00 17.82 -10.68
N TYR A 165 -2.97 17.11 -10.21
CA TYR A 165 -1.68 17.68 -9.81
C TYR A 165 -0.54 16.99 -10.56
N PRO A 166 -0.40 17.25 -11.88
CA PRO A 166 0.70 16.70 -12.65
C PRO A 166 2.01 17.25 -12.10
N VAL A 167 2.95 16.36 -11.80
CA VAL A 167 4.33 16.73 -11.46
C VAL A 167 5.08 16.86 -12.77
N ASN A 168 5.20 18.10 -13.25
CA ASN A 168 6.11 18.46 -14.33
C ASN A 168 7.51 18.64 -13.76
#